data_5681b7684ba64a5e0ab6a1228cf2ef13
#
_entry.id   5681b7684ba64a5e0ab6a1228cf2ef13
#
_cell.length_a   1.000
_cell.length_b   1.000
_cell.length_c   1.000
_cell.angle_alpha   90.00
_cell.angle_beta   90.00
_cell.angle_gamma   90.00
#
_symmetry.space_group_name_H-M   'P 1'
#
loop_
_entity.id
_entity.type
_entity.pdbx_description
1 polymer ?
#
loop_
_entity_poly.entity_id
_entity_poly.type
_entity_poly.pdbx_seq_one_letter_code
_entity_poly.pdbx_strand_id
1 'polypeptide(L)'
;MATAPLTYHDDSTVLIIGVGLMGQHMASHVLQWIKPKKLILIDHSQTIGVGTTKMALVDFAKGLSDKNAGCTEVVAESVDITSEEAVHGFFSKHPGIHYFMHTAGISPKPLTPPEELTKEDVMGACEVNLWGAHNVLKHGVKTGAFGKGTRGVIVLSTSATVGAEGRASSAYEESKGGLLNFLRLQSRHFVEKYGVILNGLAPSPLRGPMAAQNPTSAGRLQAVEDAMPMGGLTEPKHISAATMYFWAQECWCMGEVLTTDGGYTKHRPIYGALSPS
;
A
#
# COMPACT_ATOMS: atom_id res chain seq x y z
N MET A 1 -31.91 6.98 -13.11
CA MET A 1 -31.82 6.12 -11.92
C MET A 1 -30.61 6.58 -11.14
N ALA A 2 -30.78 6.92 -9.87
CA ALA A 2 -29.62 7.19 -9.02
C ALA A 2 -28.82 5.88 -8.89
N THR A 3 -27.53 5.90 -9.19
CA THR A 3 -26.65 4.76 -8.95
C THR A 3 -26.60 4.52 -7.46
N ALA A 4 -26.81 3.28 -7.01
CA ALA A 4 -26.65 2.93 -5.61
C ALA A 4 -25.23 3.30 -5.16
N PRO A 5 -25.05 3.81 -3.94
CA PRO A 5 -23.72 4.06 -3.41
C PRO A 5 -22.92 2.74 -3.32
N LEU A 6 -21.59 2.83 -3.37
CA LEU A 6 -20.75 1.65 -3.16
C LEU A 6 -21.05 1.01 -1.80
N THR A 7 -21.16 -0.32 -1.77
CA THR A 7 -21.52 -1.07 -0.56
C THR A 7 -20.35 -1.93 -0.08
N TYR A 8 -20.32 -2.16 1.23
CA TYR A 8 -19.29 -2.94 1.91
C TYR A 8 -19.95 -3.96 2.83
N HIS A 9 -19.20 -4.97 3.27
CA HIS A 9 -19.72 -5.94 4.23
C HIS A 9 -20.02 -5.27 5.57
N ASP A 10 -21.24 -5.47 6.07
CA ASP A 10 -21.59 -5.15 7.43
C ASP A 10 -20.75 -6.00 8.40
N ASP A 11 -20.46 -5.47 9.59
CA ASP A 11 -19.64 -6.16 10.60
C ASP A 11 -18.25 -6.60 10.11
N SER A 12 -17.71 -5.91 9.12
CA SER A 12 -16.42 -6.29 8.52
C SER A 12 -15.23 -6.18 9.47
N THR A 13 -14.23 -7.02 9.22
CA THR A 13 -12.88 -6.89 9.79
C THR A 13 -11.95 -6.36 8.69
N VAL A 14 -11.24 -5.27 8.99
CA VAL A 14 -10.29 -4.62 8.10
C VAL A 14 -8.89 -4.73 8.66
N LEU A 15 -7.91 -5.07 7.83
CA LEU A 15 -6.49 -5.15 8.18
C LEU A 15 -5.68 -4.13 7.37
N ILE A 16 -4.92 -3.29 8.06
CA ILE A 16 -3.94 -2.39 7.45
C ILE A 16 -2.53 -2.87 7.81
N ILE A 17 -1.72 -3.16 6.79
CA ILE A 17 -0.36 -3.67 6.91
C ILE A 17 0.62 -2.58 6.52
N GLY A 18 1.39 -2.09 7.48
CA GLY A 18 2.23 -0.90 7.37
C GLY A 18 1.45 0.37 7.77
N VAL A 19 1.78 0.92 8.93
CA VAL A 19 1.11 2.10 9.52
C VAL A 19 1.96 3.36 9.30
N GLY A 20 2.53 3.48 8.10
CA GLY A 20 3.14 4.71 7.59
C GLY A 20 2.08 5.72 7.14
N LEU A 21 2.50 6.73 6.36
CA LEU A 21 1.62 7.82 5.90
C LEU A 21 0.30 7.32 5.27
N MET A 22 0.38 6.36 4.34
CA MET A 22 -0.79 5.82 3.65
C MET A 22 -1.66 4.97 4.58
N GLY A 23 -1.05 4.12 5.40
CA GLY A 23 -1.78 3.26 6.34
C GLY A 23 -2.53 4.05 7.40
N GLN A 24 -1.93 5.11 7.95
CA GLN A 24 -2.58 6.01 8.93
C GLN A 24 -3.79 6.72 8.33
N HIS A 25 -3.63 7.23 7.10
CA HIS A 25 -4.75 7.89 6.41
C HIS A 25 -5.86 6.88 6.11
N MET A 26 -5.50 5.68 5.61
CA MET A 26 -6.49 4.65 5.33
C MET A 26 -7.22 4.19 6.58
N ALA A 27 -6.53 4.03 7.72
CA ALA A 27 -7.16 3.69 9.00
C ALA A 27 -8.24 4.70 9.39
N SER A 28 -7.93 6.00 9.29
CA SER A 28 -8.90 7.06 9.56
C SER A 28 -10.07 7.06 8.56
N HIS A 29 -9.78 6.81 7.28
CA HIS A 29 -10.77 6.76 6.21
C HIS A 29 -11.74 5.59 6.36
N VAL A 30 -11.24 4.42 6.74
CA VAL A 30 -12.02 3.21 7.03
C VAL A 30 -13.03 3.45 8.15
N LEU A 31 -12.60 4.08 9.24
CA LEU A 31 -13.49 4.39 10.38
C LEU A 31 -14.59 5.38 9.99
N GLN A 32 -14.31 6.28 9.08
CA GLN A 32 -15.30 7.26 8.62
C GLN A 32 -16.34 6.66 7.67
N TRP A 33 -15.91 5.79 6.74
CA TRP A 33 -16.73 5.39 5.60
C TRP A 33 -17.25 3.95 5.66
N ILE A 34 -16.46 3.00 6.14
CA ILE A 34 -16.88 1.59 6.28
C ILE A 34 -17.49 1.34 7.67
N LYS A 35 -16.89 1.93 8.71
CA LYS A 35 -17.24 1.70 10.11
C LYS A 35 -17.24 0.20 10.45
N PRO A 36 -16.12 -0.49 10.23
CA PRO A 36 -16.06 -1.93 10.41
C PRO A 36 -16.27 -2.30 11.88
N LYS A 37 -16.63 -3.55 12.14
CA LYS A 37 -16.66 -4.09 13.51
C LYS A 37 -15.26 -4.09 14.13
N LYS A 38 -14.25 -4.41 13.33
CA LYS A 38 -12.86 -4.48 13.77
C LYS A 38 -11.89 -3.90 12.74
N LEU A 39 -10.99 -3.04 13.22
CA LEU A 39 -9.84 -2.52 12.46
C LEU A 39 -8.55 -3.01 13.11
N ILE A 40 -7.73 -3.71 12.35
CA ILE A 40 -6.45 -4.24 12.81
C ILE A 40 -5.33 -3.48 12.08
N LEU A 41 -4.38 -2.98 12.85
CA LEU A 41 -3.22 -2.26 12.37
C LEU A 41 -1.96 -3.06 12.70
N ILE A 42 -1.15 -3.39 11.69
CA ILE A 42 0.14 -4.03 11.94
C ILE A 42 1.27 -3.24 11.31
N ASP A 43 2.39 -3.17 12.03
CA ASP A 43 3.65 -2.60 11.57
C ASP A 43 4.81 -3.40 12.17
N HIS A 44 5.98 -3.40 11.53
CA HIS A 44 7.16 -4.05 12.12
C HIS A 44 7.63 -3.31 13.38
N SER A 45 7.36 -2.01 13.47
CA SER A 45 7.78 -1.15 14.56
C SER A 45 6.67 -0.95 15.59
N GLN A 46 7.04 -1.02 16.87
CA GLN A 46 6.17 -0.63 17.97
C GLN A 46 5.94 0.90 18.04
N THR A 47 6.76 1.67 17.33
CA THR A 47 6.70 3.13 17.31
C THR A 47 6.63 3.62 15.87
N ILE A 48 5.62 4.41 15.55
CA ILE A 48 5.37 4.96 14.21
C ILE A 48 5.56 6.49 14.21
N GLY A 49 5.88 7.03 13.04
CA GLY A 49 5.91 8.49 12.83
C GLY A 49 4.49 9.00 12.55
N VAL A 50 4.02 9.97 13.33
CA VAL A 50 2.73 10.64 13.12
C VAL A 50 2.98 12.15 12.96
N GLY A 51 2.83 12.67 11.75
CA GLY A 51 3.25 14.04 11.43
C GLY A 51 4.75 14.21 11.67
N THR A 52 5.11 15.13 12.56
CA THR A 52 6.50 15.41 12.97
C THR A 52 6.94 14.69 14.26
N THR A 53 6.05 13.91 14.87
CA THR A 53 6.31 13.24 16.17
C THR A 53 6.38 11.72 15.98
N LYS A 54 6.91 11.04 17.01
CA LYS A 54 6.84 9.58 17.14
C LYS A 54 5.80 9.22 18.20
N MET A 55 5.06 8.14 17.95
CA MET A 55 4.00 7.67 18.84
C MET A 55 4.04 6.13 18.88
N ALA A 56 3.70 5.53 20.02
CA ALA A 56 3.52 4.08 20.06
C ALA A 56 2.34 3.66 19.17
N LEU A 57 2.49 2.55 18.46
CA LEU A 57 1.47 2.02 17.55
C LEU A 57 0.14 1.76 18.28
N VAL A 58 0.23 1.27 19.51
CA VAL A 58 -0.95 1.03 20.37
C VAL A 58 -1.65 2.32 20.79
N ASP A 59 -0.89 3.40 21.04
CA ASP A 59 -1.46 4.71 21.38
C ASP A 59 -2.15 5.35 20.17
N PHE A 60 -1.59 5.17 18.98
CA PHE A 60 -2.24 5.58 17.75
C PHE A 60 -3.59 4.86 17.55
N ALA A 61 -3.62 3.55 17.74
CA ALA A 61 -4.84 2.74 17.66
C ALA A 61 -5.88 3.17 18.71
N LYS A 62 -5.44 3.44 19.94
CA LYS A 62 -6.31 3.96 21.01
C LYS A 62 -6.91 5.31 20.62
N GLY A 63 -6.10 6.24 20.11
CA GLY A 63 -6.57 7.55 19.64
C GLY A 63 -7.60 7.45 18.50
N LEU A 64 -7.50 6.44 17.64
CA LEU A 64 -8.52 6.15 16.61
C LEU A 64 -9.80 5.61 17.24
N SER A 65 -9.71 4.69 18.20
CA SER A 65 -10.85 4.12 18.93
C SER A 65 -11.62 5.21 19.68
N ASP A 66 -10.92 6.08 20.40
CA ASP A 66 -11.50 7.19 21.16
C ASP A 66 -12.27 8.17 20.26
N LYS A 67 -11.70 8.51 19.10
CA LYS A 67 -12.34 9.38 18.11
C LYS A 67 -13.57 8.76 17.46
N ASN A 68 -13.64 7.43 17.41
CA ASN A 68 -14.76 6.69 16.82
C ASN A 68 -15.82 6.28 17.87
N ALA A 69 -15.76 6.84 19.08
CA ALA A 69 -16.69 6.58 20.19
C ALA A 69 -16.90 5.08 20.51
N GLY A 70 -15.88 4.25 20.27
CA GLY A 70 -15.91 2.81 20.53
C GLY A 70 -16.80 1.98 19.58
N CYS A 71 -17.30 2.57 18.49
CA CYS A 71 -18.13 1.83 17.52
C CYS A 71 -17.36 0.73 16.77
N THR A 72 -16.04 0.87 16.66
CA THR A 72 -15.13 -0.10 16.03
C THR A 72 -14.08 -0.53 17.04
N GLU A 73 -13.87 -1.83 17.19
CA GLU A 73 -12.70 -2.35 17.90
C GLU A 73 -11.43 -2.05 17.10
N VAL A 74 -10.51 -1.23 17.63
CA VAL A 74 -9.22 -0.95 16.98
C VAL A 74 -8.10 -1.65 17.72
N VAL A 75 -7.41 -2.56 17.03
CA VAL A 75 -6.31 -3.36 17.55
C VAL A 75 -5.03 -3.00 16.81
N ALA A 76 -3.90 -2.99 17.53
CA ALA A 76 -2.59 -2.77 16.92
C ALA A 76 -1.57 -3.78 17.44
N GLU A 77 -0.81 -4.40 16.53
CA GLU A 77 0.23 -5.37 16.85
C GLU A 77 1.52 -5.06 16.06
N SER A 78 2.67 -5.29 16.72
CA SER A 78 3.96 -5.28 16.02
C SER A 78 4.20 -6.64 15.39
N VAL A 79 4.28 -6.66 14.05
CA VAL A 79 4.47 -7.89 13.26
C VAL A 79 5.50 -7.62 12.17
N ASP A 80 6.58 -8.37 12.20
CA ASP A 80 7.54 -8.40 11.09
C ASP A 80 7.01 -9.29 9.98
N ILE A 81 6.62 -8.68 8.86
CA ILE A 81 6.06 -9.40 7.71
C ILE A 81 7.08 -10.29 6.99
N THR A 82 8.37 -10.14 7.26
CA THR A 82 9.43 -11.00 6.70
C THR A 82 9.56 -12.32 7.45
N SER A 83 9.11 -12.36 8.71
CA SER A 83 9.10 -13.56 9.57
C SER A 83 7.86 -14.42 9.32
N GLU A 84 8.07 -15.64 8.82
CA GLU A 84 6.97 -16.61 8.63
C GLU A 84 6.27 -16.95 9.94
N GLU A 85 7.04 -17.10 11.01
CA GLU A 85 6.49 -17.44 12.33
C GLU A 85 5.60 -16.32 12.87
N ALA A 86 6.08 -15.06 12.79
CA ALA A 86 5.33 -13.91 13.25
C ALA A 86 4.02 -13.73 12.47
N VAL A 87 4.09 -13.84 11.15
CA VAL A 87 2.91 -13.71 10.27
C VAL A 87 1.93 -14.85 10.48
N HIS A 88 2.41 -16.10 10.61
CA HIS A 88 1.56 -17.25 10.91
C HIS A 88 0.86 -17.09 12.27
N GLY A 89 1.61 -16.72 13.29
CA GLY A 89 1.11 -16.48 14.65
C GLY A 89 0.05 -15.38 14.70
N PHE A 90 0.26 -14.30 13.95
CA PHE A 90 -0.70 -13.21 13.80
C PHE A 90 -2.02 -13.68 13.18
N PHE A 91 -1.97 -14.30 12.00
CA PHE A 91 -3.19 -14.74 11.31
C PHE A 91 -3.95 -15.86 12.03
N SER A 92 -3.26 -16.69 12.79
CA SER A 92 -3.90 -17.71 13.63
C SER A 92 -4.80 -17.11 14.74
N LYS A 93 -4.52 -15.88 15.15
CA LYS A 93 -5.32 -15.15 16.16
C LYS A 93 -6.43 -14.29 15.55
N HIS A 94 -6.36 -13.98 14.26
CA HIS A 94 -7.24 -13.04 13.58
C HIS A 94 -7.93 -13.66 12.36
N PRO A 95 -8.89 -14.56 12.53
CA PRO A 95 -9.65 -15.14 11.42
C PRO A 95 -10.67 -14.16 10.85
N GLY A 96 -11.11 -14.40 9.62
CA GLY A 96 -12.27 -13.72 9.02
C GLY A 96 -12.01 -12.27 8.63
N ILE A 97 -10.86 -11.98 8.03
CA ILE A 97 -10.53 -10.65 7.50
C ILE A 97 -11.24 -10.47 6.15
N HIS A 98 -12.10 -9.46 6.06
CA HIS A 98 -12.86 -9.14 4.86
C HIS A 98 -12.08 -8.24 3.89
N TYR A 99 -11.34 -7.28 4.43
CA TYR A 99 -10.58 -6.31 3.66
C TYR A 99 -9.18 -6.18 4.19
N PHE A 100 -8.19 -6.11 3.31
CA PHE A 100 -6.85 -5.73 3.72
C PHE A 100 -6.18 -4.78 2.73
N MET A 101 -5.35 -3.88 3.27
CA MET A 101 -4.48 -3.02 2.49
C MET A 101 -3.03 -3.24 2.92
N HIS A 102 -2.19 -3.61 1.96
CA HIS A 102 -0.76 -3.81 2.18
C HIS A 102 0.00 -2.59 1.70
N THR A 103 0.45 -1.76 2.64
CA THR A 103 1.23 -0.54 2.37
C THR A 103 2.68 -0.64 2.85
N ALA A 104 3.02 -1.71 3.56
CA ALA A 104 4.38 -1.91 4.04
C ALA A 104 5.38 -1.97 2.89
N GLY A 105 6.49 -1.30 3.06
CA GLY A 105 7.56 -1.28 2.07
C GLY A 105 8.65 -0.29 2.44
N ILE A 106 9.84 -0.55 1.93
CA ILE A 106 11.04 0.26 2.14
C ILE A 106 11.66 0.65 0.80
N SER A 107 12.40 1.75 0.78
CA SER A 107 13.23 2.19 -0.35
C SER A 107 14.65 2.41 0.15
N PRO A 108 15.47 1.36 0.23
CA PRO A 108 16.85 1.50 0.67
C PRO A 108 17.65 2.27 -0.38
N LYS A 109 18.61 3.06 0.09
CA LYS A 109 19.56 3.81 -0.75
C LYS A 109 18.92 4.46 -1.99
N PRO A 110 17.95 5.36 -1.82
CA PRO A 110 17.32 6.04 -2.96
C PRO A 110 18.38 6.80 -3.78
N LEU A 111 18.24 6.75 -5.11
CA LEU A 111 19.13 7.39 -6.09
C LEU A 111 20.53 6.78 -6.24
N THR A 112 20.79 5.61 -5.66
CA THR A 112 22.04 4.88 -5.89
C THR A 112 21.98 4.22 -7.27
N PRO A 113 22.99 4.43 -8.14
CA PRO A 113 23.05 3.76 -9.44
C PRO A 113 23.10 2.23 -9.29
N PRO A 114 22.59 1.46 -10.27
CA PRO A 114 22.54 -0.01 -10.17
C PRO A 114 23.91 -0.64 -9.90
N GLU A 115 24.96 -0.11 -10.52
CA GLU A 115 26.34 -0.60 -10.39
C GLU A 115 26.96 -0.38 -9.00
N GLU A 116 26.39 0.49 -8.18
CA GLU A 116 26.83 0.79 -6.82
C GLU A 116 26.03 0.05 -5.75
N LEU A 117 24.93 -0.65 -6.14
CA LEU A 117 24.13 -1.42 -5.20
C LEU A 117 24.81 -2.73 -4.83
N THR A 118 24.77 -3.05 -3.55
CA THR A 118 25.21 -4.36 -3.07
C THR A 118 24.08 -5.40 -3.18
N LYS A 119 24.45 -6.68 -3.07
CA LYS A 119 23.47 -7.78 -2.96
C LYS A 119 22.50 -7.53 -1.79
N GLU A 120 23.00 -7.08 -0.68
CA GLU A 120 22.24 -6.81 0.55
C GLU A 120 21.20 -5.70 0.33
N ASP A 121 21.52 -4.68 -0.46
CA ASP A 121 20.59 -3.60 -0.80
C ASP A 121 19.41 -4.14 -1.62
N VAL A 122 19.70 -4.92 -2.66
CA VAL A 122 18.68 -5.51 -3.55
C VAL A 122 17.84 -6.54 -2.79
N MET A 123 18.50 -7.47 -2.09
CA MET A 123 17.79 -8.52 -1.36
C MET A 123 16.98 -7.98 -0.19
N GLY A 124 17.48 -6.96 0.54
CA GLY A 124 16.74 -6.33 1.62
C GLY A 124 15.46 -5.63 1.13
N ALA A 125 15.52 -4.96 -0.03
CA ALA A 125 14.31 -4.42 -0.66
C ALA A 125 13.31 -5.52 -1.06
N CYS A 126 13.80 -6.59 -1.67
CA CYS A 126 12.97 -7.72 -2.08
C CYS A 126 12.38 -8.47 -0.88
N GLU A 127 13.12 -8.62 0.21
CA GLU A 127 12.66 -9.29 1.41
C GLU A 127 11.44 -8.60 2.04
N VAL A 128 11.47 -7.27 2.17
CA VAL A 128 10.35 -6.54 2.73
C VAL A 128 9.23 -6.36 1.69
N ASN A 129 9.57 -5.85 0.49
CA ASN A 129 8.55 -5.39 -0.45
C ASN A 129 7.88 -6.53 -1.23
N LEU A 130 8.61 -7.59 -1.52
CA LEU A 130 8.11 -8.73 -2.31
C LEU A 130 7.80 -9.93 -1.43
N TRP A 131 8.80 -10.45 -0.70
CA TRP A 131 8.61 -11.60 0.17
C TRP A 131 7.61 -11.31 1.29
N GLY A 132 7.69 -10.14 1.95
CA GLY A 132 6.75 -9.76 3.00
C GLY A 132 5.30 -9.79 2.53
N ALA A 133 5.00 -9.28 1.33
CA ALA A 133 3.66 -9.35 0.75
C ALA A 133 3.25 -10.79 0.41
N HIS A 134 4.18 -11.58 -0.15
CA HIS A 134 3.95 -13.01 -0.41
C HIS A 134 3.66 -13.78 0.88
N ASN A 135 4.44 -13.53 1.93
CA ASN A 135 4.32 -14.16 3.24
C ASN A 135 2.96 -13.88 3.90
N VAL A 136 2.51 -12.62 3.84
CA VAL A 136 1.17 -12.20 4.29
C VAL A 136 0.08 -12.98 3.57
N LEU A 137 0.11 -13.05 2.25
CA LEU A 137 -0.89 -13.78 1.46
C LEU A 137 -0.84 -15.29 1.75
N LYS A 138 0.37 -15.88 1.79
CA LYS A 138 0.59 -17.28 2.10
C LYS A 138 -0.05 -17.70 3.41
N HIS A 139 0.23 -16.97 4.48
CA HIS A 139 -0.26 -17.32 5.81
C HIS A 139 -1.72 -16.89 6.01
N GLY A 140 -2.15 -15.79 5.41
CA GLY A 140 -3.54 -15.38 5.42
C GLY A 140 -4.49 -16.45 4.89
N VAL A 141 -4.14 -17.11 3.75
CA VAL A 141 -4.96 -18.19 3.21
C VAL A 141 -4.73 -19.53 3.90
N LYS A 142 -3.51 -19.83 4.38
CA LYS A 142 -3.22 -21.10 5.07
C LYS A 142 -3.92 -21.23 6.42
N THR A 143 -4.10 -20.12 7.14
CA THR A 143 -4.80 -20.10 8.42
C THR A 143 -6.31 -19.91 8.28
N GLY A 144 -6.80 -19.65 7.07
CA GLY A 144 -8.20 -19.31 6.82
C GLY A 144 -8.59 -17.88 7.25
N ALA A 145 -7.61 -17.04 7.61
CA ALA A 145 -7.86 -15.63 7.92
C ALA A 145 -8.35 -14.86 6.68
N PHE A 146 -7.79 -15.19 5.52
CA PHE A 146 -8.31 -14.76 4.22
C PHE A 146 -9.08 -15.91 3.58
N GLY A 147 -10.27 -15.65 3.08
CA GLY A 147 -11.14 -16.64 2.47
C GLY A 147 -12.09 -16.03 1.44
N LYS A 148 -13.17 -16.76 1.16
CA LYS A 148 -14.15 -16.37 0.15
C LYS A 148 -14.72 -14.97 0.42
N GLY A 149 -14.53 -14.07 -0.55
CA GLY A 149 -15.00 -12.68 -0.47
C GLY A 149 -13.98 -11.71 0.14
N THR A 150 -12.83 -12.18 0.66
CA THR A 150 -11.75 -11.28 1.07
C THR A 150 -11.25 -10.46 -0.12
N ARG A 151 -11.15 -9.14 0.05
CA ARG A 151 -10.65 -8.21 -0.96
C ARG A 151 -9.39 -7.52 -0.47
N GLY A 152 -8.29 -7.76 -1.17
CA GLY A 152 -6.97 -7.21 -0.86
C GLY A 152 -6.52 -6.16 -1.87
N VAL A 153 -5.92 -5.10 -1.35
CA VAL A 153 -5.23 -4.09 -2.14
C VAL A 153 -3.76 -4.02 -1.73
N ILE A 154 -2.89 -4.18 -2.72
CA ILE A 154 -1.43 -4.12 -2.53
C ILE A 154 -0.92 -2.81 -3.13
N VAL A 155 -0.21 -2.02 -2.32
CA VAL A 155 0.38 -0.77 -2.80
C VAL A 155 1.74 -1.05 -3.46
N LEU A 156 1.75 -0.80 -4.74
CA LEU A 156 2.91 -0.85 -5.64
C LEU A 156 3.58 0.54 -5.72
N SER A 157 3.98 0.92 -6.92
CA SER A 157 4.51 2.24 -7.27
C SER A 157 4.42 2.42 -8.79
N THR A 158 4.33 3.64 -9.28
CA THR A 158 4.55 3.93 -10.71
C THR A 158 5.92 3.46 -11.19
N SER A 159 6.92 3.41 -10.30
CA SER A 159 8.25 2.87 -10.60
C SER A 159 8.24 1.39 -11.01
N ALA A 160 7.20 0.63 -10.64
CA ALA A 160 7.03 -0.76 -11.07
C ALA A 160 6.45 -0.88 -12.49
N THR A 161 5.80 0.16 -12.99
CA THR A 161 5.07 0.14 -14.28
C THR A 161 5.80 0.87 -15.40
N VAL A 162 6.46 1.96 -15.05
CA VAL A 162 7.30 2.76 -15.94
C VAL A 162 8.55 3.08 -15.16
N GLY A 163 9.73 2.76 -15.66
CA GLY A 163 10.97 3.13 -14.99
C GLY A 163 10.94 4.62 -14.64
N ALA A 164 11.22 4.97 -13.40
CA ALA A 164 11.37 6.35 -13.01
C ALA A 164 12.65 6.85 -13.67
N GLU A 165 12.56 7.76 -14.63
CA GLU A 165 13.66 8.30 -15.42
C GLU A 165 14.93 8.50 -14.58
N GLY A 166 15.78 7.45 -14.52
CA GLY A 166 17.13 7.46 -13.96
C GLY A 166 17.31 7.85 -12.49
N ARG A 167 16.28 7.76 -11.63
CA ARG A 167 16.37 8.41 -10.31
C ARG A 167 15.64 7.72 -9.15
N ALA A 168 15.11 6.52 -9.31
CA ALA A 168 14.72 5.71 -8.16
C ALA A 168 15.85 4.74 -7.81
N SER A 169 15.87 4.21 -6.61
CA SER A 169 16.75 3.09 -6.28
C SER A 169 16.34 1.89 -7.12
N SER A 170 17.23 1.35 -7.93
CA SER A 170 16.91 0.18 -8.76
C SER A 170 16.44 -1.00 -7.88
N ALA A 171 16.98 -1.18 -6.70
CA ALA A 171 16.54 -2.19 -5.72
C ALA A 171 15.05 -2.04 -5.34
N TYR A 172 14.58 -0.81 -5.13
CA TYR A 172 13.17 -0.54 -4.87
C TYR A 172 12.31 -0.86 -6.10
N GLU A 173 12.73 -0.40 -7.28
CA GLU A 173 12.01 -0.62 -8.54
C GLU A 173 11.91 -2.10 -8.89
N GLU A 174 13.02 -2.84 -8.75
CA GLU A 174 13.07 -4.29 -8.95
C GLU A 174 12.12 -5.03 -8.01
N SER A 175 12.12 -4.66 -6.72
CA SER A 175 11.22 -5.28 -5.74
C SER A 175 9.75 -5.00 -6.02
N LYS A 176 9.40 -3.76 -6.41
CA LYS A 176 8.02 -3.39 -6.77
C LYS A 176 7.61 -3.93 -8.14
N GLY A 177 8.54 -4.07 -9.09
CA GLY A 177 8.34 -4.78 -10.36
C GLY A 177 8.06 -6.27 -10.17
N GLY A 178 8.82 -6.91 -9.28
CA GLY A 178 8.56 -8.31 -8.87
C GLY A 178 7.18 -8.47 -8.23
N LEU A 179 6.80 -7.56 -7.34
CA LEU A 179 5.49 -7.56 -6.69
C LEU A 179 4.34 -7.31 -7.67
N LEU A 180 4.52 -6.43 -8.65
CA LEU A 180 3.56 -6.21 -9.74
C LEU A 180 3.33 -7.48 -10.55
N ASN A 181 4.42 -8.16 -10.92
CA ASN A 181 4.35 -9.41 -11.69
C ASN A 181 3.70 -10.52 -10.86
N PHE A 182 4.06 -10.64 -9.58
CA PHE A 182 3.41 -11.56 -8.64
C PHE A 182 1.90 -11.34 -8.58
N LEU A 183 1.44 -10.10 -8.39
CA LEU A 183 0.02 -9.77 -8.33
C LEU A 183 -0.71 -10.21 -9.61
N ARG A 184 -0.19 -9.84 -10.78
CA ARG A 184 -0.80 -10.13 -12.08
C ARG A 184 -0.91 -11.63 -12.36
N LEU A 185 0.11 -12.39 -12.01
CA LEU A 185 0.15 -13.83 -12.26
C LEU A 185 -0.64 -14.64 -11.24
N GLN A 186 -0.64 -14.21 -9.97
CA GLN A 186 -1.16 -15.03 -8.88
C GLN A 186 -2.60 -14.69 -8.48
N SER A 187 -3.13 -13.53 -8.82
CA SER A 187 -4.50 -13.13 -8.44
C SER A 187 -5.55 -14.14 -8.90
N ARG A 188 -5.40 -14.74 -10.08
CA ARG A 188 -6.28 -15.80 -10.56
C ARG A 188 -6.24 -17.03 -9.64
N HIS A 189 -5.05 -17.49 -9.24
CA HIS A 189 -4.89 -18.61 -8.33
C HIS A 189 -5.57 -18.35 -6.98
N PHE A 190 -5.40 -17.12 -6.43
CA PHE A 190 -5.99 -16.77 -5.15
C PHE A 190 -7.52 -16.74 -5.20
N VAL A 191 -8.11 -16.23 -6.28
CA VAL A 191 -9.58 -16.19 -6.38
C VAL A 191 -10.16 -17.58 -6.67
N GLU A 192 -9.57 -18.36 -7.57
CA GLU A 192 -10.07 -19.70 -7.91
C GLU A 192 -9.98 -20.68 -6.74
N LYS A 193 -8.88 -20.64 -5.98
CA LYS A 193 -8.64 -21.59 -4.90
C LYS A 193 -9.18 -21.16 -3.55
N TYR A 194 -9.11 -19.89 -3.24
CA TYR A 194 -9.42 -19.37 -1.89
C TYR A 194 -10.56 -18.36 -1.88
N GLY A 195 -11.01 -17.87 -3.03
CA GLY A 195 -12.02 -16.83 -3.14
C GLY A 195 -11.50 -15.44 -2.75
N VAL A 196 -10.18 -15.25 -2.71
CA VAL A 196 -9.52 -13.98 -2.35
C VAL A 196 -9.29 -13.14 -3.60
N ILE A 197 -9.85 -11.94 -3.63
CA ILE A 197 -9.77 -10.99 -4.75
C ILE A 197 -8.63 -10.01 -4.47
N LEU A 198 -7.64 -9.98 -5.35
CA LEU A 198 -6.46 -9.13 -5.21
C LEU A 198 -6.41 -8.09 -6.32
N ASN A 199 -6.17 -6.83 -5.95
CA ASN A 199 -5.87 -5.73 -6.86
C ASN A 199 -4.69 -4.91 -6.33
N GLY A 200 -4.14 -4.03 -7.16
CA GLY A 200 -3.01 -3.19 -6.83
C GLY A 200 -3.25 -1.71 -7.08
N LEU A 201 -2.51 -0.87 -6.39
CA LEU A 201 -2.43 0.55 -6.65
C LEU A 201 -0.99 0.95 -6.94
N ALA A 202 -0.77 1.71 -7.99
CA ALA A 202 0.53 2.24 -8.37
C ALA A 202 0.54 3.77 -8.26
N PRO A 203 0.80 4.32 -7.06
CA PRO A 203 0.86 5.77 -6.86
C PRO A 203 2.13 6.37 -7.43
N SER A 204 2.06 7.66 -7.81
CA SER A 204 3.22 8.50 -8.04
C SER A 204 3.90 8.87 -6.71
N PRO A 205 5.06 9.53 -6.73
CA PRO A 205 5.67 10.04 -5.50
C PRO A 205 4.71 10.87 -4.66
N LEU A 206 4.75 10.66 -3.34
CA LEU A 206 3.99 11.41 -2.34
C LEU A 206 4.96 12.21 -1.47
N ARG A 207 4.52 13.36 -0.96
CA ARG A 207 5.23 14.04 0.13
C ARG A 207 5.09 13.22 1.40
N GLY A 208 6.19 12.73 1.95
CA GLY A 208 6.15 11.92 3.16
C GLY A 208 7.54 11.45 3.62
N PRO A 209 7.61 10.70 4.72
CA PRO A 209 8.87 10.27 5.32
C PRO A 209 9.80 9.52 4.36
N MET A 210 9.27 8.66 3.50
CA MET A 210 10.06 7.92 2.51
C MET A 210 10.73 8.86 1.49
N ALA A 211 10.01 9.86 1.02
CA ALA A 211 10.58 10.86 0.11
C ALA A 211 11.60 11.78 0.81
N ALA A 212 11.36 12.09 2.09
CA ALA A 212 12.23 12.97 2.88
C ALA A 212 13.59 12.35 3.23
N GLN A 213 13.76 11.03 3.07
CA GLN A 213 15.06 10.36 3.28
C GLN A 213 16.13 10.77 2.26
N ASN A 214 15.73 11.45 1.18
CA ASN A 214 16.64 11.86 0.14
C ASN A 214 16.94 13.37 0.23
N PRO A 215 18.21 13.79 0.32
CA PRO A 215 18.60 15.20 0.42
C PRO A 215 18.13 16.06 -0.76
N THR A 216 17.95 15.47 -1.95
CA THR A 216 17.49 16.17 -3.14
C THR A 216 15.98 16.06 -3.37
N SER A 217 15.24 15.50 -2.40
CA SER A 217 13.82 15.16 -2.56
C SER A 217 12.92 16.36 -2.83
N ALA A 218 13.20 17.52 -2.24
CA ALA A 218 12.35 18.69 -2.37
C ALA A 218 12.29 19.19 -3.83
N GLY A 219 13.44 19.39 -4.47
CA GLY A 219 13.50 19.79 -5.88
C GLY A 219 12.94 18.74 -6.83
N ARG A 220 13.19 17.44 -6.55
CA ARG A 220 12.64 16.35 -7.33
C ARG A 220 11.11 16.27 -7.22
N LEU A 221 10.56 16.37 -6.01
CA LEU A 221 9.12 16.37 -5.83
C LEU A 221 8.46 17.57 -6.50
N GLN A 222 9.11 18.74 -6.48
CA GLN A 222 8.62 19.91 -7.22
C GLN A 222 8.61 19.66 -8.73
N ALA A 223 9.68 19.10 -9.29
CA ALA A 223 9.72 18.76 -10.71
C ALA A 223 8.64 17.73 -11.11
N VAL A 224 8.35 16.74 -10.24
CA VAL A 224 7.26 15.79 -10.45
C VAL A 224 5.91 16.50 -10.39
N GLU A 225 5.72 17.40 -9.43
CA GLU A 225 4.50 18.18 -9.25
C GLU A 225 4.22 19.09 -10.46
N ASP A 226 5.25 19.76 -10.97
CA ASP A 226 5.17 20.63 -12.15
C ASP A 226 4.85 19.82 -13.43
N ALA A 227 5.29 18.56 -13.49
CA ALA A 227 5.02 17.66 -14.61
C ALA A 227 3.67 16.91 -14.49
N MET A 228 2.91 17.12 -13.42
CA MET A 228 1.66 16.38 -13.15
C MET A 228 0.50 17.02 -13.93
N PRO A 229 -0.11 16.32 -14.91
CA PRO A 229 -1.19 16.89 -15.72
C PRO A 229 -2.41 17.36 -14.92
N MET A 230 -2.74 16.68 -13.82
CA MET A 230 -3.87 17.09 -12.96
C MET A 230 -3.49 18.15 -11.93
N GLY A 231 -2.23 18.62 -11.92
CA GLY A 231 -1.70 19.52 -10.90
C GLY A 231 -1.55 18.87 -9.53
N GLY A 232 -0.44 19.16 -8.85
CA GLY A 232 -0.16 18.62 -7.51
C GLY A 232 0.26 17.16 -7.47
N LEU A 233 0.86 16.76 -6.36
CA LEU A 233 1.30 15.37 -6.13
C LEU A 233 0.13 14.48 -5.70
N THR A 234 0.31 13.17 -5.86
CA THR A 234 -0.61 12.20 -5.24
C THR A 234 -0.64 12.39 -3.73
N GLU A 235 -1.83 12.39 -3.17
CA GLU A 235 -2.07 12.48 -1.74
C GLU A 235 -2.64 11.16 -1.20
N PRO A 236 -2.50 10.88 0.11
CA PRO A 236 -3.06 9.67 0.71
C PRO A 236 -4.56 9.48 0.47
N LYS A 237 -5.33 10.55 0.37
CA LYS A 237 -6.77 10.52 0.07
C LYS A 237 -7.09 9.87 -1.28
N HIS A 238 -6.23 10.08 -2.31
CA HIS A 238 -6.42 9.48 -3.62
C HIS A 238 -6.22 7.96 -3.59
N ILE A 239 -5.26 7.51 -2.78
CA ILE A 239 -4.98 6.08 -2.56
C ILE A 239 -6.13 5.44 -1.80
N SER A 240 -6.63 6.10 -0.75
CA SER A 240 -7.75 5.60 0.04
C SER A 240 -9.03 5.49 -0.81
N ALA A 241 -9.34 6.49 -1.63
CA ALA A 241 -10.51 6.45 -2.51
C ALA A 241 -10.44 5.28 -3.52
N ALA A 242 -9.26 5.06 -4.13
CA ALA A 242 -9.05 3.94 -5.04
C ALA A 242 -9.12 2.57 -4.33
N THR A 243 -8.61 2.50 -3.08
CA THR A 243 -8.73 1.30 -2.25
C THR A 243 -10.20 0.99 -1.95
N MET A 244 -10.98 2.00 -1.57
CA MET A 244 -12.41 1.86 -1.31
C MET A 244 -13.16 1.33 -2.53
N TYR A 245 -12.84 1.80 -3.73
CA TYR A 245 -13.42 1.26 -4.96
C TYR A 245 -13.14 -0.24 -5.11
N PHE A 246 -11.89 -0.69 -4.94
CA PHE A 246 -11.55 -2.11 -5.04
C PHE A 246 -12.18 -2.99 -3.94
N TRP A 247 -12.49 -2.43 -2.78
CA TRP A 247 -13.13 -3.15 -1.69
C TRP A 247 -14.66 -3.21 -1.83
N ALA A 248 -15.26 -2.32 -2.62
CA ALA A 248 -16.70 -2.29 -2.81
C ALA A 248 -17.22 -3.60 -3.41
N GLN A 249 -18.43 -4.02 -3.01
CA GLN A 249 -19.07 -5.24 -3.52
C GLN A 249 -19.37 -5.14 -5.01
N GLU A 250 -19.62 -3.93 -5.49
CA GLU A 250 -19.88 -3.63 -6.92
C GLU A 250 -18.62 -3.68 -7.79
N CYS A 251 -17.41 -3.71 -7.19
CA CYS A 251 -16.17 -3.80 -7.95
C CYS A 251 -16.00 -5.19 -8.56
N TRP A 252 -15.94 -5.24 -9.90
CA TRP A 252 -15.77 -6.47 -10.69
C TRP A 252 -14.37 -6.53 -11.31
N CYS A 253 -13.33 -6.21 -10.50
CA CYS A 253 -11.93 -6.21 -10.92
C CYS A 253 -11.13 -7.24 -10.12
N MET A 254 -10.21 -7.94 -10.78
CA MET A 254 -9.28 -8.90 -10.18
C MET A 254 -7.96 -8.86 -10.94
N GLY A 255 -6.84 -8.77 -10.21
CA GLY A 255 -5.51 -8.67 -10.80
C GLY A 255 -5.21 -7.32 -11.47
N GLU A 256 -6.10 -6.34 -11.29
CA GLU A 256 -5.95 -5.01 -11.87
C GLU A 256 -4.98 -4.16 -11.05
N VAL A 257 -4.21 -3.32 -11.74
CA VAL A 257 -3.33 -2.34 -11.11
C VAL A 257 -3.72 -0.94 -11.57
N LEU A 258 -4.40 -0.22 -10.68
CA LEU A 258 -4.81 1.14 -10.96
C LEU A 258 -3.67 2.11 -10.64
N THR A 259 -3.26 2.85 -11.67
CA THR A 259 -2.28 3.92 -11.52
C THR A 259 -2.97 5.17 -10.95
N THR A 260 -2.54 5.60 -9.77
CA THR A 260 -3.05 6.79 -9.06
C THR A 260 -1.98 7.88 -9.05
N ASP A 261 -1.76 8.52 -10.19
CA ASP A 261 -0.59 9.35 -10.45
C ASP A 261 -0.90 10.72 -11.11
N GLY A 262 -2.16 11.12 -11.16
CA GLY A 262 -2.54 12.39 -11.76
C GLY A 262 -2.20 12.51 -13.25
N GLY A 263 -1.97 11.38 -13.93
CA GLY A 263 -1.59 11.32 -15.34
C GLY A 263 -0.07 11.37 -15.60
N TYR A 264 0.76 11.40 -14.54
CA TYR A 264 2.21 11.51 -14.65
C TYR A 264 2.83 10.47 -15.60
N THR A 265 2.43 9.19 -15.52
CA THR A 265 2.96 8.14 -16.39
C THR A 265 2.33 8.10 -17.77
N LYS A 266 1.21 8.77 -17.99
CA LYS A 266 0.50 8.84 -19.28
C LYS A 266 0.97 10.00 -20.13
N HIS A 267 1.51 11.03 -19.50
CA HIS A 267 2.00 12.22 -20.15
C HIS A 267 3.51 12.14 -20.36
N ARG A 268 3.94 11.29 -21.30
CA ARG A 268 5.28 11.46 -21.88
C ARG A 268 5.14 12.49 -23.02
N PRO A 269 5.88 13.59 -23.02
CA PRO A 269 5.98 14.42 -24.21
C PRO A 269 6.50 13.52 -25.32
N ILE A 270 5.64 13.24 -26.30
CA ILE A 270 5.99 12.44 -27.51
C ILE A 270 7.06 13.18 -28.32
N TYR A 271 7.23 14.45 -28.06
CA TYR A 271 8.26 15.30 -28.63
C TYR A 271 9.12 15.81 -27.47
N GLY A 272 10.43 15.52 -27.56
CA GLY A 272 11.40 16.21 -26.72
C GLY A 272 11.06 17.71 -26.75
N ALA A 273 11.17 18.38 -25.60
CA ALA A 273 10.93 19.80 -25.52
C ALA A 273 11.66 20.46 -26.71
N LEU A 274 10.88 21.00 -27.65
CA LEU A 274 11.43 21.90 -28.63
C LEU A 274 11.91 23.07 -27.77
N SER A 275 13.23 23.09 -27.53
CA SER A 275 13.87 24.25 -26.93
C SER A 275 13.44 25.44 -27.77
N PRO A 276 12.84 26.49 -27.22
CA PRO A 276 12.65 27.71 -27.97
C PRO A 276 14.05 28.16 -28.40
N SER A 277 14.25 28.22 -29.70
CA SER A 277 15.44 28.78 -30.35
C SER A 277 15.67 30.23 -29.93
#